data_ab373ca8166da0f67838670dffbaa470
#
_entry.id   ab373ca8166da0f67838670dffbaa470
#
_cell.length_a   1.000
_cell.length_b   1.000
_cell.length_c   1.000
_cell.angle_alpha   90.00
_cell.angle_beta   90.00
_cell.angle_gamma   90.00
#
_symmetry.space_group_name_H-M   'P 1'
#
loop_
_entity.id
_entity.type
_entity.pdbx_description
1 polymer ?
#
loop_
_entity_poly.entity_id
_entity_poly.type
_entity_poly.pdbx_seq_one_letter_code
_entity_poly.pdbx_strand_id
1 'polypeptide(L)'
;RNWQKSEFVSEYEAFHEKYLPGFSRTERELDAVSELKALDWIERTEIYDEEWVRPMKKSSFLGMAQSSSKVTQAVANAGQKKGMTELNEIADRHADRDGFLVMPYTSVMVCGVKIAN
;
A
#
# COMPACT_ATOMS: atom_id res chain seq x y z
N ARG A 1 1.80 -1.95 1.50
CA ARG A 1 0.74 -2.93 1.17
C ARG A 1 1.25 -3.90 0.12
N ASN A 2 0.92 -5.16 0.28
CA ASN A 2 1.38 -6.20 -0.63
C ASN A 2 0.24 -6.64 -1.57
N TRP A 3 0.02 -5.87 -2.63
CA TRP A 3 -1.06 -6.12 -3.59
C TRP A 3 -0.86 -7.40 -4.40
N GLN A 4 0.37 -7.88 -4.53
CA GLN A 4 0.68 -9.10 -5.26
C GLN A 4 0.20 -10.37 -4.56
N LYS A 5 0.03 -10.32 -3.24
CA LYS A 5 -0.36 -11.46 -2.41
C LYS A 5 -1.80 -11.41 -1.91
N SER A 6 -2.57 -10.41 -2.31
CA SER A 6 -3.93 -10.23 -1.80
C SER A 6 -4.85 -9.64 -2.86
N GLU A 7 -5.92 -10.34 -3.18
CA GLU A 7 -6.95 -9.83 -4.07
C GLU A 7 -7.62 -8.58 -3.48
N PHE A 8 -7.81 -8.55 -2.18
CA PHE A 8 -8.37 -7.38 -1.50
C PHE A 8 -7.49 -6.14 -1.74
N VAL A 9 -6.19 -6.25 -1.48
CA VAL A 9 -5.27 -5.13 -1.69
C VAL A 9 -5.17 -4.78 -3.17
N SER A 10 -5.17 -5.78 -4.06
CA SER A 10 -5.17 -5.53 -5.50
C SER A 10 -6.41 -4.76 -5.96
N GLU A 11 -7.61 -5.10 -5.47
CA GLU A 11 -8.83 -4.37 -5.77
C GLU A 11 -8.79 -2.95 -5.20
N TYR A 12 -8.23 -2.77 -4.02
CA TYR A 12 -8.07 -1.47 -3.40
C TYR A 12 -7.13 -0.58 -4.24
N GLU A 13 -6.01 -1.13 -4.71
CA GLU A 13 -5.11 -0.40 -5.60
C GLU A 13 -5.77 -0.09 -6.96
N ALA A 14 -6.57 -1.04 -7.49
CA ALA A 14 -7.32 -0.82 -8.73
C ALA A 14 -8.33 0.33 -8.59
N PHE A 15 -8.93 0.50 -7.42
CA PHE A 15 -9.79 1.64 -7.14
C PHE A 15 -9.04 2.96 -7.30
N HIS A 16 -7.82 3.04 -6.79
CA HIS A 16 -6.99 4.24 -6.97
C HIS A 16 -6.66 4.46 -8.46
N GLU A 17 -6.26 3.40 -9.15
CA GLU A 17 -5.89 3.49 -10.57
C GLU A 17 -7.08 3.94 -11.44
N LYS A 18 -8.28 3.51 -11.08
CA LYS A 18 -9.50 3.85 -11.82
C LYS A 18 -9.86 5.33 -11.70
N TYR A 19 -9.67 5.93 -10.53
CA TYR A 19 -10.17 7.27 -10.25
C TYR A 19 -9.10 8.34 -10.05
N LEU A 20 -7.83 7.96 -10.05
CA LEU A 20 -6.71 8.90 -9.92
C LEU A 20 -5.86 8.88 -11.19
N PRO A 21 -6.00 9.89 -12.07
CA PRO A 21 -5.15 9.98 -13.27
C PRO A 21 -3.67 10.00 -12.88
N GLY A 22 -2.88 9.18 -13.55
CA GLY A 22 -1.45 9.10 -13.28
C GLY A 22 -1.04 8.25 -12.09
N PHE A 23 -2.00 7.71 -11.32
CA PHE A 23 -1.66 6.83 -10.22
C PHE A 23 -1.18 5.47 -10.76
N SER A 24 -0.07 4.99 -10.22
CA SER A 24 0.42 3.63 -10.48
C SER A 24 0.80 2.99 -9.16
N ARG A 25 0.34 1.75 -8.95
CA ARG A 25 0.69 0.98 -7.75
C ARG A 25 2.18 0.66 -7.65
N THR A 26 2.87 0.67 -8.78
CA THR A 26 4.31 0.38 -8.85
C THR A 26 5.19 1.60 -8.56
N GLU A 27 4.67 2.82 -8.62
CA GLU A 27 5.43 4.03 -8.32
C GLU A 27 5.92 4.10 -6.88
N ARG A 28 5.32 3.31 -5.99
CA ARG A 28 5.72 3.25 -4.58
C ARG A 28 6.93 2.36 -4.34
N GLU A 29 7.37 1.64 -5.35
CA GLU A 29 8.55 0.80 -5.25
C GLU A 29 9.79 1.68 -5.38
N LEU A 30 10.24 2.19 -4.22
CA LEU A 30 11.45 2.98 -4.16
C LEU A 30 12.66 2.08 -4.40
N ASP A 31 13.52 2.47 -5.32
CA ASP A 31 14.77 1.77 -5.53
C ASP A 31 15.84 2.31 -4.57
N ALA A 32 15.60 2.09 -3.27
CA ALA A 32 16.51 2.53 -2.22
C ALA A 32 17.89 1.86 -2.33
N VAL A 33 17.94 0.66 -2.88
CA VAL A 33 19.21 -0.05 -3.09
C VAL A 33 20.08 0.70 -4.10
N SER A 34 19.51 1.07 -5.25
CA SER A 34 20.23 1.85 -6.25
C SER A 34 20.67 3.20 -5.73
N GLU A 35 19.81 3.87 -4.97
CA GLU A 35 20.15 5.16 -4.37
C GLU A 35 21.34 5.05 -3.41
N LEU A 36 21.37 4.03 -2.56
CA LEU A 36 22.49 3.80 -1.66
C LEU A 36 23.77 3.42 -2.42
N LYS A 37 23.67 2.58 -3.43
CA LYS A 37 24.84 2.17 -4.24
C LYS A 37 25.45 3.34 -5.02
N ALA A 38 24.69 4.37 -5.30
CA ALA A 38 25.18 5.56 -5.98
C ALA A 38 26.04 6.45 -5.08
N LEU A 39 26.06 6.22 -3.76
CA LEU A 39 26.86 6.99 -2.81
C LEU A 39 28.28 6.42 -2.74
N ASP A 40 29.27 7.27 -2.97
CA ASP A 40 30.69 6.86 -3.00
C ASP A 40 31.21 6.32 -1.68
N TRP A 41 30.59 6.70 -0.56
CA TRP A 41 31.03 6.34 0.78
C TRP A 41 30.38 5.07 1.32
N ILE A 42 29.55 4.41 0.52
CA ILE A 42 28.90 3.16 0.89
C ILE A 42 29.71 1.98 0.34
N GLU A 43 30.21 1.15 1.25
CA GLU A 43 30.99 -0.05 0.91
C GLU A 43 30.10 -1.18 0.38
N ARG A 44 28.97 -1.39 1.05
CA ARG A 44 27.99 -2.43 0.67
C ARG A 44 26.60 -2.05 1.12
N THR A 45 25.61 -2.65 0.48
CA THR A 45 24.21 -2.53 0.90
C THR A 45 23.70 -3.87 1.42
N GLU A 46 22.88 -3.81 2.45
CA GLU A 46 22.20 -4.98 3.01
C GLU A 46 20.70 -4.74 2.96
N ILE A 47 19.96 -5.77 2.58
CA ILE A 47 18.50 -5.71 2.46
C ILE A 47 17.88 -6.72 3.42
N TYR A 48 16.97 -6.23 4.25
CA TYR A 48 16.20 -7.06 5.17
C TYR A 48 14.74 -6.85 4.84
N ASP A 49 14.00 -7.93 4.59
CA ASP A 49 12.57 -7.84 4.37
C ASP A 49 11.83 -8.78 5.33
N GLU A 50 10.63 -8.37 5.71
CA GLU A 50 9.76 -9.16 6.57
C GLU A 50 8.33 -9.00 6.09
N GLU A 51 7.68 -10.13 5.86
CA GLU A 51 6.27 -10.16 5.53
C GLU A 51 5.45 -10.29 6.80
N TRP A 52 4.38 -9.48 6.89
CA TRP A 52 3.47 -9.52 8.02
C TRP A 52 2.06 -9.17 7.57
N VAL A 53 1.09 -9.53 8.39
CA VAL A 53 -0.31 -9.25 8.09
C VAL A 53 -0.92 -8.44 9.23
N ARG A 54 -1.84 -7.57 8.90
CA ARG A 54 -2.59 -6.79 9.87
C ARG A 54 -4.07 -7.08 9.70
N PRO A 55 -4.70 -7.81 10.64
CA PRO A 55 -6.14 -7.93 10.65
C PRO A 55 -6.76 -6.61 11.11
N MET A 56 -7.85 -6.21 10.48
CA MET A 56 -8.56 -4.99 10.85
C MET A 56 -10.05 -5.16 10.57
N LYS A 57 -10.88 -4.52 11.38
CA LYS A 57 -12.32 -4.50 11.13
C LYS A 57 -12.61 -3.67 9.89
N LYS A 58 -13.71 -4.00 9.19
CA LYS A 58 -14.17 -3.23 8.04
C LYS A 58 -14.27 -1.73 8.36
N SER A 59 -14.85 -1.39 9.52
CA SER A 59 -14.98 0.00 9.95
C SER A 59 -13.61 0.69 10.11
N SER A 60 -12.61 -0.02 10.63
CA SER A 60 -11.25 0.50 10.76
C SER A 60 -10.60 0.70 9.41
N PHE A 61 -10.79 -0.24 8.47
CA PHE A 61 -10.31 -0.08 7.10
C PHE A 61 -10.92 1.15 6.44
N LEU A 62 -12.23 1.31 6.51
CA LEU A 62 -12.91 2.45 5.91
C LEU A 62 -12.47 3.78 6.53
N GLY A 63 -12.28 3.81 7.86
CA GLY A 63 -11.75 4.99 8.54
C GLY A 63 -10.34 5.34 8.09
N MET A 64 -9.47 4.34 7.97
CA MET A 64 -8.12 4.52 7.47
C MET A 64 -8.13 5.04 6.02
N ALA A 65 -8.97 4.44 5.17
CA ALA A 65 -9.09 4.85 3.76
C ALA A 65 -9.56 6.30 3.67
N GLN A 66 -10.57 6.69 4.43
CA GLN A 66 -11.10 8.06 4.43
C GLN A 66 -10.09 9.10 4.92
N SER A 67 -9.14 8.69 5.75
CA SER A 67 -8.08 9.59 6.22
C SER A 67 -6.97 9.80 5.16
N SER A 68 -6.96 9.01 4.11
CA SER A 68 -5.98 9.13 3.03
C SER A 68 -6.39 10.25 2.06
N SER A 69 -5.45 11.15 1.75
CA SER A 69 -5.69 12.21 0.77
C SER A 69 -5.95 11.66 -0.62
N LYS A 70 -5.30 10.55 -0.98
CA LYS A 70 -5.50 9.89 -2.28
C LYS A 70 -6.89 9.29 -2.39
N VAL A 71 -7.36 8.62 -1.35
CA VAL A 71 -8.72 8.07 -1.33
C VAL A 71 -9.75 9.18 -1.39
N THR A 72 -9.55 10.26 -0.64
CA THR A 72 -10.45 11.43 -0.66
C THR A 72 -10.56 11.98 -2.08
N GLN A 73 -9.45 12.12 -2.79
CA GLN A 73 -9.46 12.61 -4.16
C GLN A 73 -10.11 11.61 -5.12
N ALA A 74 -9.83 10.31 -4.96
CA ALA A 74 -10.43 9.27 -5.78
C ALA A 74 -11.96 9.23 -5.62
N VAL A 75 -12.44 9.33 -4.39
CA VAL A 75 -13.88 9.38 -4.09
C VAL A 75 -14.51 10.62 -4.70
N ALA A 76 -13.85 11.78 -4.61
CA ALA A 76 -14.35 13.00 -5.23
C ALA A 76 -14.44 12.86 -6.75
N ASN A 77 -13.43 12.25 -7.38
CA ASN A 77 -13.41 12.04 -8.83
C ASN A 77 -14.50 11.06 -9.30
N ALA A 78 -14.79 10.03 -8.49
CA ALA A 78 -15.84 9.05 -8.78
C ALA A 78 -17.24 9.59 -8.53
N GLY A 79 -17.38 10.60 -7.69
CA GLY A 79 -18.63 11.02 -7.09
C GLY A 79 -18.74 10.42 -5.69
N GLN A 80 -19.01 11.25 -4.69
CA GLN A 80 -18.96 10.88 -3.26
C GLN A 80 -19.71 9.56 -2.97
N LYS A 81 -20.96 9.47 -3.42
CA LYS A 81 -21.77 8.28 -3.16
C LYS A 81 -21.25 7.05 -3.87
N LYS A 82 -20.89 7.17 -5.14
CA LYS A 82 -20.40 6.07 -5.97
C LYS A 82 -19.05 5.56 -5.45
N GLY A 83 -18.13 6.47 -5.15
CA GLY A 83 -16.81 6.11 -4.64
C GLY A 83 -16.88 5.38 -3.31
N MET A 84 -17.69 5.88 -2.37
CA MET A 84 -17.87 5.23 -1.08
C MET A 84 -18.56 3.87 -1.22
N THR A 85 -19.53 3.75 -2.13
CA THR A 85 -20.18 2.47 -2.42
C THR A 85 -19.17 1.44 -2.92
N GLU A 86 -18.30 1.82 -3.85
CA GLU A 86 -17.26 0.91 -4.36
C GLU A 86 -16.29 0.46 -3.29
N LEU A 87 -15.84 1.38 -2.43
CA LEU A 87 -14.96 1.03 -1.31
C LEU A 87 -15.63 0.05 -0.35
N ASN A 88 -16.90 0.28 -0.02
CA ASN A 88 -17.67 -0.61 0.83
C ASN A 88 -17.83 -1.99 0.20
N GLU A 89 -18.06 -2.07 -1.10
CA GLU A 89 -18.20 -3.33 -1.82
C GLU A 89 -16.89 -4.12 -1.82
N ILE A 90 -15.76 -3.45 -2.01
CA ILE A 90 -14.44 -4.09 -1.92
C ILE A 90 -14.25 -4.70 -0.54
N ALA A 91 -14.53 -3.94 0.51
CA ALA A 91 -14.40 -4.43 1.88
C ALA A 91 -15.34 -5.61 2.15
N ASP A 92 -16.60 -5.51 1.71
CA ASP A 92 -17.60 -6.58 1.93
C ASP A 92 -17.23 -7.88 1.22
N ARG A 93 -16.64 -7.82 0.04
CA ARG A 93 -16.24 -9.02 -0.70
C ARG A 93 -15.13 -9.80 0.00
N HIS A 94 -14.30 -9.14 0.77
CA HIS A 94 -13.11 -9.75 1.37
C HIS A 94 -13.16 -9.87 2.90
N ALA A 95 -14.19 -9.32 3.54
CA ALA A 95 -14.36 -9.45 4.98
C ALA A 95 -14.76 -10.89 5.34
N ASP A 96 -14.20 -11.39 6.45
CA ASP A 96 -14.58 -12.69 6.98
C ASP A 96 -15.92 -12.62 7.74
N ARG A 97 -16.33 -13.76 8.36
CA ARG A 97 -17.60 -13.82 9.09
C ARG A 97 -17.72 -12.83 10.22
N ASP A 98 -16.59 -12.47 10.82
CA ASP A 98 -16.53 -11.55 11.96
C ASP A 98 -16.34 -10.10 11.51
N GLY A 99 -16.30 -9.85 10.20
CA GLY A 99 -16.14 -8.52 9.64
C GLY A 99 -14.70 -8.04 9.60
N PHE A 100 -13.73 -8.95 9.65
CA PHE A 100 -12.31 -8.62 9.58
C PHE A 100 -11.77 -8.77 8.18
N LEU A 101 -10.90 -7.82 7.82
CA LEU A 101 -10.09 -7.84 6.62
C LEU A 101 -8.65 -8.10 7.02
N VAL A 102 -7.91 -8.81 6.17
CA VAL A 102 -6.47 -9.05 6.39
C VAL A 102 -5.68 -8.27 5.36
N MET A 103 -4.85 -7.35 5.84
CA MET A 103 -3.99 -6.52 4.99
C MET A 103 -2.56 -7.06 5.08
N PRO A 104 -2.03 -7.69 4.01
CA PRO A 104 -0.63 -8.10 4.00
C PRO A 104 0.29 -6.92 3.72
N TYR A 105 1.41 -6.90 4.43
CA TYR A 105 2.47 -5.90 4.26
C TYR A 105 3.81 -6.59 4.10
N THR A 106 4.70 -5.94 3.39
CA THR A 106 6.12 -6.30 3.39
C THR A 106 6.88 -5.08 3.90
N SER A 107 7.56 -5.25 5.02
CA SER A 107 8.46 -4.22 5.55
C SER A 107 9.86 -4.48 5.00
N VAL A 108 10.46 -3.47 4.39
CA VAL A 108 11.79 -3.58 3.79
C VAL A 108 12.72 -2.57 4.47
N MET A 109 13.83 -3.09 4.98
CA MET A 109 14.90 -2.23 5.50
C MET A 109 16.12 -2.38 4.59
N VAL A 110 16.60 -1.25 4.08
CA VAL A 110 17.80 -1.20 3.26
C VAL A 110 18.86 -0.44 4.02
N CYS A 111 19.98 -1.11 4.29
CA CYS A 111 21.10 -0.53 5.06
C CYS A 111 22.32 -0.39 4.17
N GLY A 112 22.93 0.79 4.20
CA GLY A 112 24.24 1.01 3.60
C GLY A 112 25.31 0.90 4.67
N VAL A 113 26.37 0.16 4.39
CA VAL A 113 27.53 0.07 5.28
C VAL A 113 28.58 1.07 4.81
N LYS A 114 28.92 2.01 5.70
CA LYS A 114 29.88 3.06 5.40
C LYS A 114 31.28 2.50 5.25
N ILE A 115 32.04 3.03 4.29
CA ILE A 115 33.45 2.70 4.11
C ILE A 115 34.22 3.11 5.38
N ALA A 116 34.98 2.17 5.92
CA ALA A 116 35.85 2.45 7.08
C ALA A 116 37.00 3.37 6.68
N ASN A 117 37.26 4.37 7.48
CA ASN A 117 38.40 5.28 7.30
C ASN A 117 39.64 4.75 8.01
#